data_cac1b98a74231e061e73d49df766ad34
#
_entry.id   cac1b98a74231e061e73d49df766ad34
#
_cell.length_a   1.000
_cell.length_b   1.000
_cell.length_c   1.000
_cell.angle_alpha   90.00
_cell.angle_beta   90.00
_cell.angle_gamma   90.00
#
_symmetry.space_group_name_H-M   'P 1'
#
loop_
_entity.id
_entity.type
_entity.pdbx_description
1 polymer ?
#
loop_
_entity_poly.entity_id
_entity_poly.type
_entity_poly.pdbx_seq_one_letter_code
_entity_poly.pdbx_strand_id
1 'polypeptide(L)'
;GYNRSIRQSWQKLQVFLLSNDIETYQQIGLYHDNPAVKPLDACQYVACIATDKRVEGTKLPQFKIAGGVYARFDLEGSYGDDLKFIHWVYNEWFPQNGYETTPKPSYAIYSRNGFLEDDEKFQMSYFVSIKM
;
A
#
# COMPACT_ATOMS: atom_id res chain seq x y z
N GLY A 1 -16.17 7.20 2.71
CA GLY A 1 -14.93 7.50 3.42
C GLY A 1 -13.69 7.03 2.68
N TYR A 2 -12.55 7.33 3.23
CA TYR A 2 -11.23 7.01 2.63
C TYR A 2 -11.08 5.49 2.35
N ASN A 3 -11.33 4.65 3.35
CA ASN A 3 -11.21 3.19 3.18
C ASN A 3 -12.22 2.60 2.20
N ARG A 4 -13.39 3.23 2.07
CA ARG A 4 -14.39 2.79 1.09
C ARG A 4 -13.92 3.03 -0.34
N SER A 5 -13.30 4.17 -0.61
CA SER A 5 -12.72 4.48 -1.92
C SER A 5 -11.59 3.52 -2.28
N ILE A 6 -10.76 3.17 -1.31
CA ILE A 6 -9.68 2.20 -1.48
C ILE A 6 -10.26 0.81 -1.80
N ARG A 7 -11.29 0.38 -1.08
CA ARG A 7 -11.97 -0.90 -1.36
C ARG A 7 -12.48 -0.96 -2.79
N GLN A 8 -13.13 0.10 -3.26
CA GLN A 8 -13.63 0.17 -4.63
C GLN A 8 -12.50 0.05 -5.66
N SER A 9 -11.36 0.69 -5.41
CA SER A 9 -10.19 0.59 -6.27
C SER A 9 -9.67 -0.85 -6.36
N TRP A 10 -9.61 -1.56 -5.24
CA TRP A 10 -9.21 -2.96 -5.20
C TRP A 10 -10.20 -3.86 -5.92
N GLN A 11 -11.51 -3.63 -5.78
CA GLN A 11 -12.54 -4.39 -6.46
C GLN A 11 -12.44 -4.23 -7.98
N LYS A 12 -12.22 -3.00 -8.47
CA LYS A 12 -12.01 -2.74 -9.89
C LYS A 12 -10.77 -3.43 -10.44
N LEU A 13 -9.68 -3.39 -9.68
CA LEU A 13 -8.43 -4.06 -10.07
C LEU A 13 -8.62 -5.57 -10.13
N GLN A 14 -9.37 -6.15 -9.20
CA GLN A 14 -9.66 -7.58 -9.19
C GLN A 14 -10.45 -8.01 -10.43
N VAL A 15 -11.42 -7.22 -10.87
CA VAL A 15 -12.14 -7.46 -12.12
C VAL A 15 -11.19 -7.44 -13.32
N PHE A 16 -10.27 -6.48 -13.34
CA PHE A 16 -9.24 -6.41 -14.39
C PHE A 16 -8.37 -7.67 -14.41
N LEU A 17 -7.92 -8.14 -13.25
CA LEU A 17 -7.10 -9.34 -13.14
C LEU A 17 -7.81 -10.58 -13.68
N LEU A 18 -9.07 -10.75 -13.31
CA LEU A 18 -9.89 -11.87 -13.80
C LEU A 18 -10.12 -11.78 -15.30
N SER A 19 -10.40 -10.58 -15.82
CA SER A 19 -10.66 -10.36 -17.25
C SER A 19 -9.42 -10.58 -18.13
N ASN A 20 -8.23 -10.51 -17.57
CA ASN A 20 -6.96 -10.66 -18.28
C ASN A 20 -6.21 -11.93 -17.89
N ASP A 21 -6.86 -12.86 -17.19
CA ASP A 21 -6.30 -14.16 -16.78
C ASP A 21 -4.97 -14.02 -16.02
N ILE A 22 -4.88 -13.02 -15.17
CA ILE A 22 -3.72 -12.82 -14.30
C ILE A 22 -3.98 -13.53 -12.98
N GLU A 23 -3.25 -14.61 -12.72
CA GLU A 23 -3.46 -15.45 -11.54
C GLU A 23 -2.35 -15.31 -10.50
N THR A 24 -1.13 -15.00 -10.93
CA THR A 24 0.03 -14.88 -10.05
C THR A 24 0.51 -13.43 -9.99
N TYR A 25 0.39 -12.81 -8.82
CA TYR A 25 0.77 -11.41 -8.61
C TYR A 25 0.93 -11.11 -7.13
N GLN A 26 1.63 -10.02 -6.83
CA GLN A 26 1.63 -9.41 -5.49
C GLN A 26 0.67 -8.22 -5.48
N GLN A 27 -0.05 -8.06 -4.39
CA GLN A 27 -0.93 -6.90 -4.16
C GLN A 27 -0.16 -5.83 -3.40
N ILE A 28 -0.13 -4.63 -3.94
CA ILE A 28 0.65 -3.52 -3.39
C ILE A 28 -0.24 -2.30 -3.26
N GLY A 29 -0.28 -1.70 -2.06
CA GLY A 29 -0.89 -0.40 -1.85
C GLY A 29 0.19 0.67 -1.86
N LEU A 30 0.11 1.61 -2.79
CA LEU A 30 1.09 2.68 -2.96
C LEU A 30 0.54 3.99 -2.39
N TYR A 31 1.31 4.63 -1.52
CA TYR A 31 0.98 5.93 -0.93
C TYR A 31 1.87 7.00 -1.56
N HIS A 32 1.30 7.85 -2.42
CA HIS A 32 2.05 8.89 -3.13
C HIS A 32 2.46 10.05 -2.23
N ASP A 33 1.69 10.32 -1.20
CA ASP A 33 1.96 11.41 -0.27
C ASP A 33 2.61 10.91 1.00
N ASN A 34 3.36 11.80 1.67
CA ASN A 34 3.99 11.47 2.94
C ASN A 34 2.99 11.70 4.10
N PRO A 35 2.54 10.64 4.80
CA PRO A 35 1.61 10.80 5.91
C PRO A 35 2.17 11.59 7.11
N ALA A 36 3.50 11.80 7.18
CA ALA A 36 4.10 12.64 8.23
C ALA A 36 3.79 14.13 8.04
N VAL A 37 3.54 14.58 6.80
CA VAL A 37 3.29 15.99 6.46
C VAL A 37 1.87 16.26 5.97
N LYS A 38 1.13 15.23 5.60
CA LYS A 38 -0.22 15.34 5.07
C LYS A 38 -1.13 14.37 5.81
N PRO A 39 -2.35 14.76 6.22
CA PRO A 39 -3.28 13.83 6.85
C PRO A 39 -3.46 12.57 6.00
N LEU A 40 -3.47 11.40 6.65
CA LEU A 40 -3.50 10.12 5.96
C LEU A 40 -4.74 10.00 5.04
N ASP A 41 -5.89 10.48 5.46
CA ASP A 41 -7.12 10.47 4.68
C ASP A 41 -7.10 11.42 3.49
N ALA A 42 -6.15 12.34 3.43
CA ALA A 42 -5.91 13.22 2.29
C ALA A 42 -4.80 12.73 1.38
N CYS A 43 -4.08 11.67 1.76
CA CYS A 43 -3.03 11.06 0.94
C CYS A 43 -3.64 10.29 -0.23
N GLN A 44 -2.99 10.37 -1.38
CA GLN A 44 -3.39 9.59 -2.54
C GLN A 44 -2.90 8.14 -2.40
N TYR A 45 -3.84 7.21 -2.47
CA TYR A 45 -3.56 5.78 -2.44
C TYR A 45 -3.84 5.16 -3.80
N VAL A 46 -2.98 4.27 -4.26
CA VAL A 46 -3.17 3.56 -5.51
C VAL A 46 -3.07 2.05 -5.25
N ALA A 47 -4.12 1.33 -5.63
CA ALA A 47 -4.11 -0.13 -5.63
C ALA A 47 -3.30 -0.60 -6.83
N CYS A 48 -2.28 -1.42 -6.59
CA CYS A 48 -1.34 -1.88 -7.60
C CYS A 48 -1.15 -3.39 -7.52
N ILE A 49 -0.67 -3.96 -8.61
CA ILE A 49 -0.15 -5.33 -8.59
C ILE A 49 1.26 -5.36 -9.18
N ALA A 50 2.05 -6.30 -8.71
CA ALA A 50 3.31 -6.67 -9.34
C ALA A 50 3.16 -8.08 -9.92
N THR A 51 3.39 -8.23 -11.22
CA THR A 51 3.28 -9.49 -11.93
C THR A 51 4.32 -9.57 -13.01
N ASP A 52 4.77 -10.78 -13.32
CA ASP A 52 5.65 -11.04 -14.46
C ASP A 52 4.88 -11.12 -15.79
N LYS A 53 3.55 -11.22 -15.72
CA LYS A 53 2.72 -11.30 -16.92
C LYS A 53 2.59 -9.91 -17.55
N ARG A 54 2.98 -9.80 -18.80
CA ARG A 54 2.79 -8.59 -19.59
C ARG A 54 1.36 -8.55 -20.15
N VAL A 55 0.65 -7.45 -19.88
CA VAL A 55 -0.69 -7.22 -20.44
C VAL A 55 -0.57 -6.14 -21.50
N GLU A 56 -0.79 -6.52 -22.75
CA GLU A 56 -0.76 -5.59 -23.89
C GLU A 56 -2.10 -4.89 -24.04
N GLY A 57 -2.05 -3.67 -24.58
CA GLY A 57 -3.27 -2.89 -24.88
C GLY A 57 -3.96 -2.31 -23.66
N THR A 58 -3.39 -2.46 -22.46
CA THR A 58 -3.94 -1.84 -21.25
C THR A 58 -3.61 -0.36 -21.19
N LYS A 59 -4.55 0.42 -20.66
CA LYS A 59 -4.35 1.84 -20.37
C LYS A 59 -3.95 2.09 -18.91
N LEU A 60 -3.75 1.04 -18.12
CA LEU A 60 -3.32 1.16 -16.73
C LEU A 60 -1.89 1.69 -16.67
N PRO A 61 -1.64 2.71 -15.84
CA PRO A 61 -0.30 3.24 -15.69
C PRO A 61 0.62 2.23 -15.00
N GLN A 62 1.91 2.31 -15.33
CA GLN A 62 2.94 1.50 -14.71
C GLN A 62 3.74 2.35 -13.74
N PHE A 63 4.04 1.79 -12.57
CA PHE A 63 4.86 2.43 -11.55
C PHE A 63 6.09 1.57 -11.27
N LYS A 64 7.21 2.24 -11.04
CA LYS A 64 8.43 1.59 -10.58
C LYS A 64 8.69 2.00 -9.13
N ILE A 65 8.82 1.01 -8.25
CA ILE A 65 9.21 1.26 -6.88
C ILE A 65 10.72 1.50 -6.85
N ALA A 66 11.13 2.65 -6.33
CA ALA A 66 12.53 3.02 -6.27
C ALA A 66 13.29 2.09 -5.31
N GLY A 67 14.50 1.73 -5.68
CA GLY A 67 15.41 1.04 -4.78
C GLY A 67 15.87 1.94 -3.64
N GLY A 68 16.64 1.40 -2.71
CA GLY A 68 17.18 2.13 -1.57
C GLY A 68 16.94 1.42 -0.26
N VAL A 69 17.06 2.17 0.84
CA VAL A 69 16.87 1.63 2.18
C VAL A 69 15.48 1.98 2.68
N TYR A 70 14.80 0.97 3.20
CA TYR A 70 13.44 1.09 3.72
C TYR A 70 13.36 0.54 5.14
N ALA A 71 12.60 1.19 5.98
CA ALA A 71 12.13 0.59 7.22
C ALA A 71 10.90 -0.26 6.91
N ARG A 72 10.88 -1.50 7.41
CA ARG A 72 9.77 -2.43 7.20
C ARG A 72 9.02 -2.64 8.50
N PHE A 73 7.70 -2.57 8.41
CA PHE A 73 6.79 -2.78 9.53
C PHE A 73 5.77 -3.84 9.14
N ASP A 74 5.59 -4.85 9.98
CA ASP A 74 4.62 -5.91 9.73
C ASP A 74 3.39 -5.70 10.60
N LEU A 75 2.21 -5.81 9.98
CA LEU A 75 0.91 -5.64 10.64
C LEU A 75 0.01 -6.84 10.39
N GLU A 76 -0.63 -7.30 11.44
CA GLU A 76 -1.84 -8.10 11.38
C GLU A 76 -2.96 -7.33 12.09
N GLY A 77 -4.13 -7.25 11.47
CA GLY A 77 -5.23 -6.51 12.06
C GLY A 77 -6.49 -6.59 11.22
N SER A 78 -7.50 -5.84 11.65
CA SER A 78 -8.79 -5.76 10.98
C SER A 78 -8.95 -4.45 10.23
N TYR A 79 -10.03 -4.33 9.46
CA TYR A 79 -10.38 -3.12 8.72
C TYR A 79 -10.31 -1.87 9.63
N GLY A 80 -9.56 -0.88 9.20
CA GLY A 80 -9.31 0.34 9.95
C GLY A 80 -8.04 0.31 10.80
N ASP A 81 -7.53 -0.86 11.15
CA ASP A 81 -6.28 -0.98 11.92
C ASP A 81 -5.07 -0.55 11.10
N ASP A 82 -5.14 -0.70 9.77
CA ASP A 82 -4.12 -0.25 8.85
C ASP A 82 -3.85 1.26 8.98
N LEU A 83 -4.90 2.07 9.08
CA LEU A 83 -4.77 3.52 9.26
C LEU A 83 -4.15 3.88 10.62
N LYS A 84 -4.60 3.22 11.68
CA LYS A 84 -4.05 3.41 13.03
C LYS A 84 -2.57 3.04 13.08
N PHE A 85 -2.21 1.95 12.43
CA PHE A 85 -0.84 1.46 12.38
C PHE A 85 0.08 2.42 11.64
N ILE A 86 -0.32 2.91 10.46
CA ILE A 86 0.46 3.88 9.70
C ILE A 86 0.61 5.18 10.48
N HIS A 87 -0.45 5.63 11.15
CA HIS A 87 -0.38 6.79 12.02
C HIS A 87 0.65 6.60 13.14
N TRP A 88 0.66 5.44 13.79
CA TRP A 88 1.63 5.10 14.83
C TRP A 88 3.07 5.12 14.28
N VAL A 89 3.30 4.57 13.07
CA VAL A 89 4.62 4.55 12.45
C VAL A 89 5.20 5.96 12.35
N TYR A 90 4.43 6.92 11.84
CA TYR A 90 4.92 8.27 11.60
C TYR A 90 4.92 9.16 12.84
N ASN A 91 3.97 8.98 13.75
CA ASN A 91 3.81 9.88 14.88
C ASN A 91 4.47 9.39 16.17
N GLU A 92 4.77 8.10 16.27
CA GLU A 92 5.40 7.54 17.46
C GLU A 92 6.70 6.84 17.15
N TRP A 93 6.72 5.90 16.19
CA TRP A 93 7.92 5.11 15.95
C TRP A 93 9.08 5.95 15.40
N PHE A 94 8.87 6.73 14.34
CA PHE A 94 9.95 7.53 13.75
C PHE A 94 10.51 8.57 14.72
N PRO A 95 9.69 9.35 15.46
CA PRO A 95 10.23 10.30 16.44
C PRO A 95 11.07 9.64 17.54
N GLN A 96 10.71 8.42 17.95
CA GLN A 96 11.43 7.70 19.02
C GLN A 96 12.72 7.04 18.53
N ASN A 97 12.87 6.78 17.26
CA ASN A 97 14.00 6.01 16.72
C ASN A 97 14.98 6.83 15.88
N GLY A 98 14.69 8.10 15.63
CA GLY A 98 15.66 9.06 15.05
C GLY A 98 15.96 8.88 13.57
N TYR A 99 15.24 8.05 12.83
CA TYR A 99 15.40 7.95 11.39
C TYR A 99 14.60 9.04 10.67
N GLU A 100 15.17 9.56 9.59
CA GLU A 100 14.46 10.50 8.73
C GLU A 100 13.88 9.79 7.51
N THR A 101 12.65 10.15 7.15
CA THR A 101 12.01 9.65 5.93
C THR A 101 12.46 10.43 4.70
N THR A 102 12.35 9.83 3.53
CA THR A 102 12.59 10.49 2.25
C THR A 102 11.27 10.82 1.55
N PRO A 103 11.27 11.64 0.47
CA PRO A 103 10.05 11.92 -0.29
C PRO A 103 9.53 10.77 -1.13
N LYS A 104 10.27 9.65 -1.23
CA LYS A 104 9.82 8.50 -2.01
C LYS A 104 8.52 7.94 -1.47
N PRO A 105 7.59 7.47 -2.33
CA PRO A 105 6.34 6.88 -1.87
C PRO A 105 6.56 5.70 -0.94
N SER A 106 5.76 5.62 0.11
CA SER A 106 5.67 4.42 0.94
C SER A 106 4.71 3.42 0.30
N TYR A 107 4.82 2.15 0.67
CA TYR A 107 3.95 1.14 0.12
C TYR A 107 3.75 -0.04 1.06
N ALA A 108 2.61 -0.70 0.89
CA ALA A 108 2.28 -1.92 1.60
C ALA A 108 2.23 -3.10 0.63
N ILE A 109 2.82 -4.22 1.02
CA ILE A 109 2.62 -5.50 0.32
C ILE A 109 1.68 -6.33 1.18
N TYR A 110 0.55 -6.76 0.57
CA TYR A 110 -0.46 -7.52 1.28
C TYR A 110 -0.25 -9.02 1.03
N SER A 111 -0.08 -9.79 2.09
CA SER A 111 -0.24 -11.24 2.07
C SER A 111 -1.71 -11.62 2.29
N ARG A 112 -2.44 -10.76 2.99
CA ARG A 112 -3.88 -10.85 3.15
C ARG A 112 -4.46 -9.45 3.06
N ASN A 113 -5.34 -9.22 2.08
CA ASN A 113 -5.88 -7.89 1.80
C ASN A 113 -7.29 -7.74 2.35
N GLY A 114 -7.43 -7.09 3.51
CA GLY A 114 -8.70 -6.89 4.17
C GLY A 114 -9.71 -6.06 3.40
N PHE A 115 -9.27 -5.32 2.36
CA PHE A 115 -10.21 -4.64 1.47
C PHE A 115 -10.99 -5.61 0.58
N LEU A 116 -10.45 -6.81 0.36
CA LEU A 116 -11.05 -7.85 -0.50
C LEU A 116 -11.55 -9.08 0.29
N GLU A 117 -11.13 -9.23 1.54
CA GLU A 117 -11.50 -10.37 2.38
C GLU A 117 -12.86 -10.15 3.05
N ASP A 118 -13.67 -11.21 3.15
CA ASP A 118 -14.99 -11.15 3.80
C ASP A 118 -14.88 -10.82 5.29
N ASP A 119 -13.82 -11.30 5.96
CA ASP A 119 -13.59 -11.02 7.38
C ASP A 119 -12.86 -9.71 7.63
N GLU A 120 -12.52 -8.97 6.58
CA GLU A 120 -11.87 -7.66 6.63
C GLU A 120 -10.51 -7.67 7.36
N LYS A 121 -9.81 -8.80 7.36
CA LYS A 121 -8.51 -8.95 8.04
C LYS A 121 -7.34 -8.70 7.10
N PHE A 122 -6.32 -8.03 7.65
CA PHE A 122 -5.09 -7.70 6.95
C PHE A 122 -3.90 -8.47 7.50
N GLN A 123 -3.03 -8.90 6.60
CA GLN A 123 -1.62 -9.19 6.86
C GLN A 123 -0.82 -8.42 5.82
N MET A 124 -0.01 -7.47 6.27
CA MET A 124 0.76 -6.64 5.35
C MET A 124 2.13 -6.28 5.91
N SER A 125 3.05 -5.99 5.00
CA SER A 125 4.32 -5.35 5.32
C SER A 125 4.30 -3.94 4.74
N TYR A 126 4.57 -2.95 5.58
CA TYR A 126 4.59 -1.54 5.20
C TYR A 126 6.02 -1.04 5.13
N PHE A 127 6.39 -0.39 4.03
CA PHE A 127 7.74 0.04 3.72
C PHE A 127 7.82 1.55 3.62
N VAL A 128 8.71 2.15 4.39
CA VAL A 128 8.95 3.59 4.37
C VAL A 128 10.42 3.84 4.02
N SER A 129 10.66 4.64 2.98
CA SER A 129 12.02 5.01 2.56
C SER A 129 12.66 5.91 3.61
N ILE A 130 13.87 5.55 4.03
CA ILE A 130 14.62 6.30 5.04
C ILE A 130 15.96 6.75 4.51
N LYS A 131 16.45 7.85 5.07
CA LYS A 131 17.82 8.31 4.83
C LYS A 131 18.80 7.50 5.67
N MET A 132 19.95 7.22 5.07
CA MET A 132 21.05 6.59 5.75
C MET A 132 22.05 7.61 6.24
#